data_4ba4e6f03286f02de94fa0369a28b409
#
_entry.id   4ba4e6f03286f02de94fa0369a28b409
#
_cell.length_a   1.000
_cell.length_b   1.000
_cell.length_c   1.000
_cell.angle_alpha   90.00
_cell.angle_beta   90.00
_cell.angle_gamma   90.00
#
_symmetry.space_group_name_H-M   'P 1'
#
loop_
_entity.id
_entity.type
_entity.pdbx_description
1 polymer ?
#
loop_
_entity_poly.entity_id
_entity_poly.type
_entity_poly.pdbx_seq_one_letter_code
_entity_poly.pdbx_strand_id
1 'polypeptide(L)'
;ERADQTQRMRKLAALCWTLGFSYRSIAAVLAAFGIQLSRMTAWRDVQALADTLRQARQWQPVRVLGLDGAYVRGWGDTRPVLVAVDLGTGQPVALGQVNEWDPQAVRRWLAPLVKRLGVSVIVTDDLATYRTVAEKLGLEHQVCQFHVRRWVGRTLHALKETIPKKWLWVCDDVQNLLDELPPEGSKRLFELWKQVPPQRASRDAPLQPLDKLRNLLIRLSEHWQNYRIFDWDKDVPWTNNTTEQVIGRMKMRSRTVRGYKNKSGLLNGLLVAGSGAC
;
A
#
# COMPACT_ATOMS: atom_id res chain seq x y z
N GLU A 1 -12.42 36.92 9.33
CA GLU A 1 -11.40 36.11 9.96
C GLU A 1 -11.18 36.57 11.37
N ARG A 2 -11.40 35.71 12.35
CA ARG A 2 -11.09 36.06 13.75
C ARG A 2 -9.57 36.12 13.88
N ALA A 3 -9.07 37.27 14.26
CA ALA A 3 -7.64 37.61 14.38
C ALA A 3 -6.84 36.70 15.32
N ASP A 4 -7.50 35.81 16.07
CA ASP A 4 -6.93 35.03 17.18
C ASP A 4 -6.40 33.65 16.77
N GLN A 5 -6.56 33.21 15.53
CA GLN A 5 -6.05 31.92 15.06
C GLN A 5 -4.87 32.09 14.15
N THR A 6 -3.69 32.22 14.75
CA THR A 6 -2.43 32.18 14.00
C THR A 6 -2.22 30.81 13.36
N GLN A 7 -1.46 30.76 12.28
CA GLN A 7 -1.09 29.50 11.63
C GLN A 7 -0.41 28.51 12.61
N ARG A 8 0.30 29.03 13.63
CA ARG A 8 0.89 28.23 14.71
C ARG A 8 -0.17 27.50 15.54
N MET A 9 -1.28 28.17 15.84
CA MET A 9 -2.39 27.57 16.61
C MET A 9 -3.07 26.46 15.82
N ARG A 10 -3.29 26.63 14.53
CA ARG A 10 -3.84 25.60 13.64
C ARG A 10 -2.92 24.39 13.61
N LYS A 11 -1.60 24.61 13.47
CA LYS A 11 -0.61 23.52 13.52
C LYS A 11 -0.63 22.81 14.87
N LEU A 12 -0.68 23.55 15.99
CA LEU A 12 -0.74 22.94 17.32
C LEU A 12 -2.01 22.10 17.53
N ALA A 13 -3.18 22.60 17.11
CA ALA A 13 -4.42 21.83 17.18
C ALA A 13 -4.33 20.53 16.32
N ALA A 14 -3.74 20.61 15.14
CA ALA A 14 -3.54 19.45 14.29
C ALA A 14 -2.51 18.48 14.88
N LEU A 15 -1.43 18.96 15.49
CA LEU A 15 -0.45 18.14 16.22
C LEU A 15 -1.11 17.36 17.35
N CYS A 16 -1.82 18.06 18.23
CA CYS A 16 -2.56 17.41 19.31
C CYS A 16 -3.53 16.35 18.78
N TRP A 17 -4.22 16.67 17.67
CA TRP A 17 -5.11 15.70 17.04
C TRP A 17 -4.35 14.46 16.53
N THR A 18 -3.22 14.63 15.87
CA THR A 18 -2.38 13.54 15.36
C THR A 18 -1.85 12.66 16.49
N LEU A 19 -1.50 13.27 17.63
CA LEU A 19 -1.07 12.58 18.86
C LEU A 19 -2.20 11.83 19.61
N GLY A 20 -3.42 11.84 19.09
CA GLY A 20 -4.52 11.05 19.65
C GLY A 20 -5.59 11.85 20.40
N PHE A 21 -5.40 13.15 20.63
CA PHE A 21 -6.38 13.97 21.33
C PHE A 21 -7.71 14.06 20.56
N SER A 22 -8.82 14.02 21.29
CA SER A 22 -10.12 14.35 20.71
C SER A 22 -10.23 15.87 20.48
N TYR A 23 -11.09 16.30 19.58
CA TYR A 23 -11.33 17.75 19.39
C TYR A 23 -11.81 18.44 20.67
N ARG A 24 -12.48 17.73 21.56
CA ARG A 24 -12.89 18.24 22.87
C ARG A 24 -11.67 18.39 23.81
N SER A 25 -10.79 17.41 23.81
CA SER A 25 -9.55 17.45 24.60
C SER A 25 -8.60 18.54 24.11
N ILE A 26 -8.51 18.76 22.79
CA ILE A 26 -7.74 19.87 22.23
C ILE A 26 -8.24 21.20 22.74
N ALA A 27 -9.56 21.44 22.69
CA ALA A 27 -10.16 22.66 23.20
C ALA A 27 -9.87 22.86 24.69
N ALA A 28 -9.94 21.79 25.50
CA ALA A 28 -9.66 21.84 26.94
C ALA A 28 -8.16 22.12 27.23
N VAL A 29 -7.24 21.49 26.52
CA VAL A 29 -5.79 21.73 26.66
C VAL A 29 -5.46 23.18 26.30
N LEU A 30 -5.97 23.69 25.19
CA LEU A 30 -5.70 25.07 24.77
C LEU A 30 -6.30 26.09 25.74
N ALA A 31 -7.49 25.80 26.30
CA ALA A 31 -8.10 26.66 27.31
C ALA A 31 -7.25 26.76 28.59
N ALA A 32 -6.54 25.70 29.00
CA ALA A 32 -5.61 25.73 30.13
C ALA A 32 -4.41 26.67 29.88
N PHE A 33 -4.09 26.97 28.64
CA PHE A 33 -3.09 27.98 28.23
C PHE A 33 -3.71 29.35 27.90
N GLY A 34 -4.94 29.60 28.31
CA GLY A 34 -5.63 30.87 28.09
C GLY A 34 -6.18 31.05 26.65
N ILE A 35 -6.16 29.99 25.83
CA ILE A 35 -6.56 30.05 24.44
C ILE A 35 -7.97 29.47 24.29
N GLN A 36 -8.96 30.32 24.07
CA GLN A 36 -10.35 29.90 23.90
C GLN A 36 -10.60 29.39 22.47
N LEU A 37 -10.69 28.07 22.34
CA LEU A 37 -10.94 27.39 21.07
C LEU A 37 -12.14 26.42 21.20
N SER A 38 -13.09 26.50 20.29
CA SER A 38 -14.18 25.53 20.25
C SER A 38 -13.73 24.20 19.62
N ARG A 39 -14.40 23.10 20.01
CA ARG A 39 -14.17 21.78 19.37
C ARG A 39 -14.38 21.82 17.83
N MET A 40 -15.31 22.66 17.36
CA MET A 40 -15.60 22.83 15.93
C MET A 40 -14.48 23.57 15.24
N THR A 41 -13.85 24.55 15.91
CA THR A 41 -12.70 25.24 15.37
C THR A 41 -11.50 24.29 15.26
N ALA A 42 -11.22 23.50 16.30
CA ALA A 42 -10.18 22.46 16.24
C ALA A 42 -10.41 21.47 15.08
N TRP A 43 -11.67 21.06 14.85
CA TRP A 43 -12.00 20.21 13.70
C TRP A 43 -11.72 20.92 12.36
N ARG A 44 -12.13 22.18 12.21
CA ARG A 44 -11.88 22.97 11.00
C ARG A 44 -10.40 23.18 10.72
N ASP A 45 -9.59 23.33 11.76
CA ASP A 45 -8.13 23.47 11.64
C ASP A 45 -7.48 22.21 11.08
N VAL A 46 -7.92 21.02 11.50
CA VAL A 46 -7.46 19.74 10.93
C VAL A 46 -7.89 19.61 9.46
N GLN A 47 -9.12 20.04 9.10
CA GLN A 47 -9.59 20.04 7.72
C GLN A 47 -8.75 21.02 6.86
N ALA A 48 -8.53 22.23 7.34
CA ALA A 48 -7.73 23.24 6.64
C ALA A 48 -6.28 22.80 6.43
N LEU A 49 -5.68 22.11 7.41
CA LEU A 49 -4.34 21.53 7.25
C LEU A 49 -4.32 20.46 6.14
N ALA A 50 -5.34 19.60 6.09
CA ALA A 50 -5.43 18.60 5.03
C ALA A 50 -5.52 19.24 3.64
N ASP A 51 -6.25 20.34 3.50
CA ASP A 51 -6.36 21.09 2.24
C ASP A 51 -5.02 21.75 1.87
N THR A 52 -4.32 22.34 2.84
CA THR A 52 -2.96 22.87 2.65
C THR A 52 -1.99 21.78 2.18
N LEU A 53 -2.02 20.60 2.80
CA LEU A 53 -1.18 19.47 2.40
C LEU A 53 -1.49 18.98 0.99
N ARG A 54 -2.77 18.93 0.60
CA ARG A 54 -3.16 18.59 -0.78
C ARG A 54 -2.64 19.60 -1.78
N GLN A 55 -2.85 20.89 -1.52
CA GLN A 55 -2.40 21.96 -2.41
C GLN A 55 -0.88 21.95 -2.58
N ALA A 56 -0.13 21.78 -1.49
CA ALA A 56 1.32 21.73 -1.54
C ALA A 56 1.86 20.55 -2.38
N ARG A 57 1.11 19.44 -2.47
CA ARG A 57 1.54 18.21 -3.16
C ARG A 57 0.91 18.02 -4.53
N GLN A 58 -0.05 18.84 -4.89
CA GLN A 58 -0.86 18.66 -6.08
C GLN A 58 -0.05 18.62 -7.38
N TRP A 59 1.07 19.32 -7.43
CA TRP A 59 1.88 19.50 -8.62
C TRP A 59 3.33 19.05 -8.47
N GLN A 60 3.67 18.42 -7.34
CA GLN A 60 5.01 17.85 -7.18
C GLN A 60 5.14 16.60 -8.04
N PRO A 61 6.18 16.49 -8.88
CA PRO A 61 6.40 15.28 -9.66
C PRO A 61 6.71 14.09 -8.74
N VAL A 62 6.14 12.92 -9.05
CA VAL A 62 6.35 11.69 -8.30
C VAL A 62 6.62 10.58 -9.29
N ARG A 63 7.86 10.13 -9.38
CA ARG A 63 8.26 9.07 -10.32
C ARG A 63 7.86 7.68 -9.82
N VAL A 64 8.11 7.39 -8.54
CA VAL A 64 7.86 6.08 -7.92
C VAL A 64 6.77 6.21 -6.88
N LEU A 65 5.66 5.52 -7.09
CA LEU A 65 4.46 5.60 -6.25
C LEU A 65 4.23 4.27 -5.53
N GLY A 66 4.21 4.30 -4.20
CA GLY A 66 3.75 3.17 -3.39
C GLY A 66 2.23 3.15 -3.31
N LEU A 67 1.63 1.98 -3.51
CA LEU A 67 0.17 1.80 -3.38
C LEU A 67 -0.12 0.65 -2.42
N ASP A 68 -1.11 0.84 -1.56
CA ASP A 68 -1.62 -0.22 -0.69
C ASP A 68 -3.02 0.14 -0.17
N GLY A 69 -3.80 -0.89 0.19
CA GLY A 69 -5.13 -0.77 0.73
C GLY A 69 -5.16 -0.69 2.26
N ALA A 70 -5.95 0.19 2.79
CA ALA A 70 -6.22 0.28 4.22
C ALA A 70 -7.71 0.15 4.50
N TYR A 71 -8.07 -0.72 5.44
CA TYR A 71 -9.43 -0.80 5.95
C TYR A 71 -9.51 -0.03 7.26
N VAL A 72 -10.28 1.05 7.26
CA VAL A 72 -10.43 1.93 8.42
C VAL A 72 -11.89 2.04 8.84
N ARG A 73 -12.13 2.20 10.16
CA ARG A 73 -13.48 2.41 10.67
C ARG A 73 -14.05 3.73 10.17
N GLY A 74 -15.04 3.61 9.31
CA GLY A 74 -15.89 4.71 8.90
C GLY A 74 -17.11 4.87 9.81
N TRP A 75 -18.13 5.55 9.33
CA TRP A 75 -19.40 5.71 10.00
C TRP A 75 -20.21 4.39 9.99
N GLY A 76 -20.11 3.63 11.08
CA GLY A 76 -20.79 2.34 11.24
C GLY A 76 -20.06 1.15 10.62
N ASP A 77 -19.28 1.31 9.56
CA ASP A 77 -18.65 0.26 8.77
C ASP A 77 -17.15 0.43 8.62
N THR A 78 -16.49 -0.68 8.27
CA THR A 78 -15.10 -0.65 7.78
C THR A 78 -15.10 -0.22 6.31
N ARG A 79 -14.36 0.85 6.00
CA ARG A 79 -14.26 1.40 4.65
C ARG A 79 -12.92 1.07 4.02
N PRO A 80 -12.89 0.57 2.78
CA PRO A 80 -11.65 0.45 2.02
C PRO A 80 -11.15 1.84 1.63
N VAL A 81 -9.87 2.10 1.90
CA VAL A 81 -9.18 3.33 1.48
C VAL A 81 -7.90 2.94 0.77
N LEU A 82 -7.79 3.29 -0.49
CA LEU A 82 -6.56 3.14 -1.25
C LEU A 82 -5.66 4.35 -0.96
N VAL A 83 -4.41 4.08 -0.63
CA VAL A 83 -3.40 5.06 -0.24
C VAL A 83 -2.30 5.07 -1.29
N ALA A 84 -1.97 6.25 -1.80
CA ALA A 84 -0.83 6.47 -2.68
C ALA A 84 0.22 7.33 -1.96
N VAL A 85 1.45 6.86 -1.95
CA VAL A 85 2.59 7.47 -1.25
C VAL A 85 3.71 7.72 -2.25
N ASP A 86 4.26 8.92 -2.26
CA ASP A 86 5.51 9.22 -2.93
C ASP A 86 6.65 8.51 -2.18
N LEU A 87 7.30 7.53 -2.81
CA LEU A 87 8.36 6.75 -2.17
C LEU A 87 9.69 7.51 -2.05
N GLY A 88 9.87 8.58 -2.81
CA GLY A 88 11.03 9.49 -2.66
C GLY A 88 10.96 10.34 -1.39
N THR A 89 9.77 10.83 -1.03
CA THR A 89 9.60 11.71 0.15
C THR A 89 8.95 11.02 1.35
N GLY A 90 8.38 9.83 1.17
CA GLY A 90 7.61 9.13 2.20
C GLY A 90 6.27 9.80 2.55
N GLN A 91 5.76 10.66 1.67
CA GLN A 91 4.55 11.43 1.94
C GLN A 91 3.33 10.90 1.18
N PRO A 92 2.15 10.80 1.81
CA PRO A 92 0.92 10.44 1.11
C PRO A 92 0.55 11.54 0.12
N VAL A 93 0.34 11.18 -1.13
CA VAL A 93 -0.03 12.12 -2.22
C VAL A 93 -1.50 12.04 -2.58
N ALA A 94 -2.13 10.90 -2.38
CA ALA A 94 -3.56 10.73 -2.61
C ALA A 94 -4.16 9.63 -1.73
N LEU A 95 -5.41 9.83 -1.36
CA LEU A 95 -6.25 8.84 -0.70
C LEU A 95 -7.62 8.80 -1.37
N GLY A 96 -8.17 7.59 -1.54
CA GLY A 96 -9.49 7.41 -2.13
C GLY A 96 -10.27 6.28 -1.45
N GLN A 97 -11.58 6.45 -1.29
CA GLN A 97 -12.45 5.31 -0.96
C GLN A 97 -12.61 4.44 -2.20
N VAL A 98 -11.64 3.56 -2.42
CA VAL A 98 -11.55 2.66 -3.57
C VAL A 98 -11.30 1.26 -3.04
N ASN A 99 -12.05 0.29 -3.54
CA ASN A 99 -11.78 -1.11 -3.28
C ASN A 99 -10.61 -1.57 -4.16
N GLU A 100 -9.52 -1.99 -3.54
CA GLU A 100 -8.32 -2.47 -4.22
C GLU A 100 -8.55 -3.77 -5.02
N TRP A 101 -9.61 -4.51 -4.74
CA TRP A 101 -10.01 -5.72 -5.47
C TRP A 101 -10.75 -5.45 -6.77
N ASP A 102 -11.11 -4.19 -7.07
CA ASP A 102 -11.75 -3.78 -8.32
C ASP A 102 -10.76 -3.06 -9.23
N PRO A 103 -10.23 -3.74 -10.27
CA PRO A 103 -9.24 -3.15 -11.18
C PRO A 103 -9.74 -1.91 -11.92
N GLN A 104 -11.05 -1.85 -12.21
CA GLN A 104 -11.62 -0.70 -12.91
C GLN A 104 -11.72 0.52 -11.98
N ALA A 105 -12.13 0.31 -10.72
CA ALA A 105 -12.17 1.38 -9.74
C ALA A 105 -10.77 1.92 -9.43
N VAL A 106 -9.79 1.02 -9.23
CA VAL A 106 -8.38 1.40 -9.02
C VAL A 106 -7.84 2.18 -10.22
N ARG A 107 -8.05 1.69 -11.44
CA ARG A 107 -7.62 2.37 -12.66
C ARG A 107 -8.23 3.77 -12.81
N ARG A 108 -9.56 3.90 -12.62
CA ARG A 108 -10.25 5.21 -12.71
C ARG A 108 -9.72 6.22 -11.70
N TRP A 109 -9.33 5.75 -10.52
CA TRP A 109 -8.78 6.60 -9.48
C TRP A 109 -7.31 6.95 -9.73
N LEU A 110 -6.51 5.98 -10.19
CA LEU A 110 -5.06 6.12 -10.36
C LEU A 110 -4.67 6.88 -11.64
N ALA A 111 -5.36 6.67 -12.77
CA ALA A 111 -4.99 7.24 -14.06
C ALA A 111 -4.80 8.77 -14.04
N PRO A 112 -5.70 9.59 -13.46
CA PRO A 112 -5.49 11.03 -13.38
C PRO A 112 -4.29 11.42 -12.48
N LEU A 113 -3.98 10.62 -11.45
CA LEU A 113 -2.79 10.83 -10.61
C LEU A 113 -1.50 10.57 -11.39
N VAL A 114 -1.43 9.45 -12.08
CA VAL A 114 -0.30 9.06 -12.93
C VAL A 114 0.03 10.16 -13.94
N LYS A 115 -0.99 10.60 -14.69
CA LYS A 115 -0.82 11.68 -15.69
C LYS A 115 -0.35 13.00 -15.07
N ARG A 116 -0.94 13.39 -13.94
CA ARG A 116 -0.65 14.67 -13.29
C ARG A 116 0.72 14.72 -12.64
N LEU A 117 1.13 13.63 -11.99
CA LEU A 117 2.36 13.56 -11.19
C LEU A 117 3.56 13.03 -11.99
N GLY A 118 3.35 12.48 -13.18
CA GLY A 118 4.42 11.89 -14.00
C GLY A 118 4.92 10.54 -13.46
N VAL A 119 4.02 9.75 -12.86
CA VAL A 119 4.37 8.44 -12.30
C VAL A 119 4.76 7.49 -13.43
N SER A 120 5.91 6.82 -13.29
CA SER A 120 6.39 5.78 -14.21
C SER A 120 6.47 4.39 -13.56
N VAL A 121 6.63 4.32 -12.24
CA VAL A 121 6.75 3.06 -11.50
C VAL A 121 5.76 3.03 -10.34
N ILE A 122 5.12 1.89 -10.14
CA ILE A 122 4.37 1.62 -8.92
C ILE A 122 5.02 0.48 -8.12
N VAL A 123 4.98 0.58 -6.78
CA VAL A 123 5.42 -0.45 -5.85
C VAL A 123 4.23 -0.88 -5.01
N THR A 124 3.88 -2.17 -5.06
CA THR A 124 2.69 -2.71 -4.38
C THR A 124 2.94 -4.10 -3.80
N ASP A 125 1.96 -4.68 -3.13
CA ASP A 125 1.91 -6.11 -2.90
C ASP A 125 1.63 -6.91 -4.22
N ASP A 126 1.61 -8.25 -4.14
CA ASP A 126 1.40 -9.12 -5.31
C ASP A 126 -0.10 -9.35 -5.62
N LEU A 127 -0.93 -8.31 -5.50
CA LEU A 127 -2.34 -8.38 -5.89
C LEU A 127 -2.50 -8.26 -7.41
N ALA A 128 -3.24 -9.20 -8.03
CA ALA A 128 -3.46 -9.22 -9.48
C ALA A 128 -4.07 -7.92 -10.03
N THR A 129 -4.89 -7.23 -9.22
CA THR A 129 -5.46 -5.92 -9.55
C THR A 129 -4.39 -4.90 -9.92
N TYR A 130 -3.34 -4.77 -9.09
CA TYR A 130 -2.28 -3.78 -9.33
C TYR A 130 -1.49 -4.08 -10.60
N ARG A 131 -1.23 -5.37 -10.86
CA ARG A 131 -0.57 -5.81 -12.09
C ARG A 131 -1.38 -5.42 -13.32
N THR A 132 -2.67 -5.78 -13.34
CA THR A 132 -3.59 -5.43 -14.43
C THR A 132 -3.69 -3.93 -14.65
N VAL A 133 -3.67 -3.13 -13.58
CA VAL A 133 -3.75 -1.67 -13.67
C VAL A 133 -2.44 -1.08 -14.18
N ALA A 134 -1.29 -1.58 -13.71
CA ALA A 134 0.03 -1.15 -14.20
C ALA A 134 0.17 -1.37 -15.70
N GLU A 135 -0.17 -2.57 -16.19
CA GLU A 135 -0.16 -2.91 -17.62
C GLU A 135 -1.06 -1.96 -18.43
N LYS A 136 -2.29 -1.72 -17.98
CA LYS A 136 -3.23 -0.83 -18.68
C LYS A 136 -2.85 0.65 -18.66
N LEU A 137 -2.02 1.07 -17.73
CA LEU A 137 -1.53 2.44 -17.62
C LEU A 137 -0.10 2.61 -18.16
N GLY A 138 0.53 1.52 -18.65
CA GLY A 138 1.91 1.54 -19.18
C GLY A 138 2.95 1.86 -18.10
N LEU A 139 2.72 1.40 -16.86
CA LEU A 139 3.62 1.61 -15.72
C LEU A 139 4.49 0.38 -15.48
N GLU A 140 5.74 0.60 -15.08
CA GLU A 140 6.53 -0.44 -14.46
C GLU A 140 5.95 -0.80 -13.09
N HIS A 141 5.97 -2.09 -12.76
CA HIS A 141 5.37 -2.59 -11.53
C HIS A 141 6.36 -3.39 -10.71
N GLN A 142 6.93 -2.79 -9.68
CA GLN A 142 7.72 -3.49 -8.66
C GLN A 142 6.79 -4.13 -7.64
N VAL A 143 6.90 -5.44 -7.48
CA VAL A 143 6.21 -6.15 -6.40
C VAL A 143 7.08 -6.17 -5.14
N CYS A 144 6.51 -5.86 -4.00
CA CYS A 144 7.17 -5.83 -2.71
C CYS A 144 7.77 -7.20 -2.37
N GLN A 145 9.10 -7.27 -2.22
CA GLN A 145 9.83 -8.51 -1.93
C GLN A 145 9.40 -9.18 -0.63
N PHE A 146 9.09 -8.39 0.39
CA PHE A 146 8.61 -8.94 1.66
C PHE A 146 7.33 -9.77 1.47
N HIS A 147 6.37 -9.26 0.69
CA HIS A 147 5.13 -9.97 0.41
C HIS A 147 5.35 -11.21 -0.45
N VAL A 148 6.18 -11.12 -1.48
CA VAL A 148 6.52 -12.28 -2.34
C VAL A 148 7.16 -13.38 -1.52
N ARG A 149 8.25 -13.10 -0.80
CA ARG A 149 8.95 -14.08 0.03
C ARG A 149 8.03 -14.70 1.08
N ARG A 150 7.16 -13.90 1.67
CA ARG A 150 6.22 -14.39 2.69
C ARG A 150 5.17 -15.35 2.14
N TRP A 151 4.53 -15.03 1.01
CA TRP A 151 3.51 -15.94 0.46
C TRP A 151 4.12 -17.16 -0.21
N VAL A 152 5.26 -17.02 -0.91
CA VAL A 152 5.98 -18.15 -1.47
C VAL A 152 6.48 -19.08 -0.37
N GLY A 153 7.12 -18.56 0.67
CA GLY A 153 7.59 -19.36 1.80
C GLY A 153 6.48 -20.17 2.46
N ARG A 154 5.29 -19.58 2.68
CA ARG A 154 4.11 -20.29 3.18
C ARG A 154 3.64 -21.38 2.21
N THR A 155 3.62 -21.09 0.92
CA THR A 155 3.21 -22.05 -0.11
C THR A 155 4.18 -23.21 -0.20
N LEU A 156 5.50 -22.94 -0.20
CA LEU A 156 6.53 -23.98 -0.22
C LEU A 156 6.50 -24.85 1.03
N HIS A 157 6.30 -24.26 2.20
CA HIS A 157 6.16 -25.00 3.46
C HIS A 157 5.00 -26.01 3.38
N ALA A 158 3.81 -25.56 2.97
CA ALA A 158 2.66 -26.46 2.80
C ALA A 158 2.87 -27.53 1.70
N LEU A 159 3.60 -27.19 0.63
CA LEU A 159 3.92 -28.14 -0.44
C LEU A 159 4.92 -29.20 0.02
N LYS A 160 5.93 -28.86 0.81
CA LYS A 160 6.94 -29.81 1.33
C LYS A 160 6.33 -30.95 2.15
N GLU A 161 5.19 -30.71 2.78
CA GLU A 161 4.45 -31.75 3.55
C GLU A 161 3.65 -32.70 2.65
N THR A 162 3.34 -32.33 1.41
CA THR A 162 2.36 -33.02 0.58
C THR A 162 2.90 -33.57 -0.73
N ILE A 163 4.01 -33.04 -1.24
CA ILE A 163 4.64 -33.53 -2.48
C ILE A 163 5.51 -34.74 -2.25
N PRO A 164 5.70 -35.60 -3.27
CA PRO A 164 6.64 -36.74 -3.18
C PRO A 164 8.06 -36.24 -2.88
N LYS A 165 8.80 -36.97 -2.00
CA LYS A 165 10.16 -36.59 -1.55
C LYS A 165 11.14 -36.29 -2.68
N LYS A 166 11.02 -36.98 -3.81
CA LYS A 166 11.87 -36.75 -5.00
C LYS A 166 11.75 -35.36 -5.62
N TRP A 167 10.75 -34.53 -5.22
CA TRP A 167 10.52 -33.17 -5.72
C TRP A 167 10.82 -32.08 -4.68
N LEU A 168 11.26 -32.43 -3.47
CA LEU A 168 11.56 -31.46 -2.41
C LEU A 168 12.64 -30.47 -2.84
N TRP A 169 13.64 -30.93 -3.57
CA TRP A 169 14.73 -30.11 -4.07
C TRP A 169 14.24 -28.93 -4.96
N VAL A 170 13.12 -29.09 -5.68
CA VAL A 170 12.52 -28.00 -6.46
C VAL A 170 12.06 -26.87 -5.54
N CYS A 171 11.51 -27.19 -4.37
CA CYS A 171 11.12 -26.18 -3.40
C CYS A 171 12.34 -25.41 -2.86
N ASP A 172 13.46 -26.11 -2.64
CA ASP A 172 14.70 -25.48 -2.19
C ASP A 172 15.31 -24.59 -3.28
N ASP A 173 15.30 -25.02 -4.54
CA ASP A 173 15.71 -24.21 -5.69
C ASP A 173 14.88 -22.94 -5.85
N VAL A 174 13.55 -23.04 -5.69
CA VAL A 174 12.67 -21.85 -5.73
C VAL A 174 13.01 -20.88 -4.62
N GLN A 175 13.29 -21.37 -3.41
CA GLN A 175 13.69 -20.53 -2.29
C GLN A 175 15.01 -19.80 -2.58
N ASN A 176 16.02 -20.53 -3.04
CA ASN A 176 17.32 -19.96 -3.41
C ASN A 176 17.18 -18.90 -4.53
N LEU A 177 16.38 -19.20 -5.56
CA LEU A 177 16.12 -18.22 -6.64
C LEU A 177 15.50 -16.93 -6.11
N LEU A 178 14.58 -17.00 -5.13
CA LEU A 178 13.98 -15.80 -4.54
C LEU A 178 14.94 -15.06 -3.61
N ASP A 179 15.89 -15.73 -3.01
CA ASP A 179 16.88 -15.09 -2.14
C ASP A 179 17.97 -14.39 -2.94
N GLU A 180 18.39 -14.96 -4.07
CA GLU A 180 19.43 -14.43 -4.96
C GLU A 180 18.91 -13.48 -6.04
N LEU A 181 17.67 -13.68 -6.50
CA LEU A 181 17.00 -12.93 -7.59
C LEU A 181 17.85 -12.81 -8.87
N PRO A 182 18.40 -13.88 -9.45
CA PRO A 182 19.26 -13.78 -10.61
C PRO A 182 18.48 -13.29 -11.86
N PRO A 183 19.15 -12.61 -12.82
CA PRO A 183 18.51 -12.14 -14.06
C PRO A 183 17.79 -13.23 -14.86
N GLU A 184 18.38 -14.43 -14.91
CA GLU A 184 17.85 -15.60 -15.62
C GLU A 184 16.83 -16.43 -14.80
N GLY A 185 16.43 -15.97 -13.62
CA GLY A 185 15.53 -16.71 -12.73
C GLY A 185 14.21 -17.12 -13.38
N SER A 186 13.65 -16.27 -14.25
CA SER A 186 12.47 -16.63 -15.06
C SER A 186 12.70 -17.90 -15.88
N LYS A 187 13.84 -17.99 -16.59
CA LYS A 187 14.20 -19.16 -17.38
C LYS A 187 14.39 -20.40 -16.52
N ARG A 188 15.10 -20.28 -15.38
CA ARG A 188 15.30 -21.40 -14.44
C ARG A 188 13.98 -21.91 -13.89
N LEU A 189 13.08 -21.04 -13.46
CA LEU A 189 11.74 -21.41 -12.99
C LEU A 189 10.91 -22.13 -14.06
N PHE A 190 11.02 -21.68 -15.31
CA PHE A 190 10.34 -22.33 -16.43
C PHE A 190 10.93 -23.72 -16.73
N GLU A 191 12.25 -23.90 -16.65
CA GLU A 191 12.87 -25.22 -16.79
C GLU A 191 12.46 -26.17 -15.66
N LEU A 192 12.36 -25.70 -14.41
CA LEU A 192 11.81 -26.47 -13.30
C LEU A 192 10.34 -26.86 -13.57
N TRP A 193 9.54 -25.95 -14.08
CA TRP A 193 8.16 -26.22 -14.45
C TRP A 193 8.02 -27.34 -15.48
N LYS A 194 8.89 -27.41 -16.47
CA LYS A 194 8.92 -28.50 -17.48
C LYS A 194 9.25 -29.87 -16.86
N GLN A 195 10.12 -29.91 -15.85
CA GLN A 195 10.54 -31.13 -15.19
C GLN A 195 9.46 -31.70 -14.27
N VAL A 196 8.70 -30.84 -13.57
CA VAL A 196 7.64 -31.29 -12.66
C VAL A 196 6.42 -31.78 -13.47
N PRO A 197 6.03 -33.07 -13.37
CA PRO A 197 4.90 -33.59 -14.15
C PRO A 197 3.57 -33.06 -13.60
N PRO A 198 2.56 -32.85 -14.46
CA PRO A 198 1.20 -32.61 -14.01
C PRO A 198 0.63 -33.87 -13.34
N GLN A 199 -0.22 -33.67 -12.34
CA GLN A 199 -0.85 -34.79 -11.60
C GLN A 199 -2.34 -34.95 -11.85
N ARG A 200 -3.06 -33.83 -12.15
CA ARG A 200 -4.51 -33.89 -12.38
C ARG A 200 -4.84 -34.59 -13.69
N ALA A 201 -5.88 -35.43 -13.66
CA ALA A 201 -6.33 -36.20 -14.82
C ALA A 201 -7.03 -35.35 -15.89
N SER A 202 -7.65 -34.24 -15.50
CA SER A 202 -8.34 -33.30 -16.40
C SER A 202 -8.25 -31.87 -15.88
N ARG A 203 -8.60 -30.90 -16.72
CA ARG A 203 -8.60 -29.46 -16.35
C ARG A 203 -9.55 -29.16 -15.20
N ASP A 204 -10.65 -29.88 -15.08
CA ASP A 204 -11.69 -29.66 -14.07
C ASP A 204 -11.44 -30.46 -12.78
N ALA A 205 -10.46 -31.37 -12.78
CA ALA A 205 -10.08 -32.12 -11.59
C ALA A 205 -9.43 -31.20 -10.54
N PRO A 206 -9.59 -31.48 -9.23
CA PRO A 206 -8.94 -30.73 -8.17
C PRO A 206 -7.43 -30.67 -8.33
N LEU A 207 -6.82 -29.52 -8.06
CA LEU A 207 -5.36 -29.34 -8.09
C LEU A 207 -4.67 -30.24 -7.07
N GLN A 208 -3.82 -31.15 -7.56
CA GLN A 208 -2.96 -31.98 -6.76
C GLN A 208 -1.70 -31.22 -6.30
N PRO A 209 -0.93 -31.72 -5.33
CA PRO A 209 0.24 -31.02 -4.81
C PRO A 209 1.25 -30.60 -5.89
N LEU A 210 1.58 -31.47 -6.85
CA LEU A 210 2.51 -31.10 -7.94
C LEU A 210 1.89 -30.08 -8.91
N ASP A 211 0.59 -30.08 -9.12
CA ASP A 211 -0.07 -29.04 -9.93
C ASP A 211 0.00 -27.67 -9.25
N LYS A 212 -0.09 -27.63 -7.92
CA LYS A 212 0.10 -26.40 -7.14
C LYS A 212 1.54 -25.90 -7.25
N LEU A 213 2.52 -26.81 -7.18
CA LEU A 213 3.94 -26.48 -7.40
C LEU A 213 4.16 -25.93 -8.82
N ARG A 214 3.60 -26.57 -9.84
CA ARG A 214 3.65 -26.10 -11.24
C ARG A 214 3.06 -24.71 -11.39
N ASN A 215 1.91 -24.45 -10.77
CA ASN A 215 1.26 -23.13 -10.81
C ASN A 215 2.11 -22.06 -10.12
N LEU A 216 2.80 -22.42 -9.04
CA LEU A 216 3.75 -21.52 -8.38
C LEU A 216 4.92 -21.18 -9.31
N LEU A 217 5.56 -22.21 -9.91
CA LEU A 217 6.70 -22.04 -10.80
C LEU A 217 6.38 -21.16 -12.01
N ILE A 218 5.26 -21.42 -12.70
CA ILE A 218 4.88 -20.64 -13.89
C ILE A 218 4.54 -19.20 -13.51
N ARG A 219 3.79 -18.98 -12.42
CA ARG A 219 3.48 -17.64 -11.93
C ARG A 219 4.73 -16.83 -11.60
N LEU A 220 5.69 -17.42 -10.90
CA LEU A 220 6.96 -16.76 -10.58
C LEU A 220 7.77 -16.45 -11.84
N SER A 221 7.82 -17.41 -12.80
CA SER A 221 8.52 -17.22 -14.07
C SER A 221 7.93 -16.07 -14.88
N GLU A 222 6.61 -16.01 -15.03
CA GLU A 222 5.91 -14.97 -15.81
C GLU A 222 6.10 -13.57 -15.23
N HIS A 223 6.22 -13.47 -13.90
CA HIS A 223 6.30 -12.18 -13.22
C HIS A 223 7.69 -11.86 -12.65
N TRP A 224 8.71 -12.62 -13.04
CA TRP A 224 10.05 -12.52 -12.47
C TRP A 224 10.63 -11.10 -12.51
N GLN A 225 10.45 -10.39 -13.61
CA GLN A 225 10.96 -9.04 -13.77
C GLN A 225 10.28 -8.04 -12.82
N ASN A 226 9.00 -8.24 -12.50
CA ASN A 226 8.28 -7.41 -11.53
C ASN A 226 8.84 -7.54 -10.10
N TYR A 227 9.61 -8.59 -9.81
CA TYR A 227 10.26 -8.77 -8.51
C TYR A 227 11.63 -8.12 -8.41
N ARG A 228 12.17 -7.53 -9.51
CA ARG A 228 13.57 -7.14 -9.63
C ARG A 228 13.83 -5.74 -10.17
N ILE A 229 12.82 -4.89 -10.37
CA ILE A 229 13.03 -3.55 -10.96
C ILE A 229 14.09 -2.76 -10.19
N PHE A 230 14.15 -2.88 -8.87
CA PHE A 230 15.16 -2.25 -8.01
C PHE A 230 16.63 -2.63 -8.34
N ASP A 231 16.86 -3.70 -9.10
CA ASP A 231 18.22 -4.10 -9.48
C ASP A 231 18.83 -3.14 -10.51
N TRP A 232 18.04 -2.68 -11.47
CA TRP A 232 18.49 -1.75 -12.52
C TRP A 232 18.02 -0.32 -12.30
N ASP A 233 16.96 -0.12 -11.52
CA ASP A 233 16.44 1.19 -11.13
C ASP A 233 16.60 1.40 -9.62
N LYS A 234 17.69 2.09 -9.24
CA LYS A 234 18.07 2.26 -7.84
C LYS A 234 17.17 3.21 -7.04
N ASP A 235 16.33 3.99 -7.72
CA ASP A 235 15.33 4.84 -7.06
C ASP A 235 14.08 4.03 -6.66
N VAL A 236 13.91 2.83 -7.20
CA VAL A 236 12.80 1.94 -6.86
C VAL A 236 13.15 1.09 -5.64
N PRO A 237 12.45 1.22 -4.52
CA PRO A 237 12.71 0.40 -3.36
C PRO A 237 12.23 -1.04 -3.59
N TRP A 238 12.94 -2.00 -3.04
CA TRP A 238 12.60 -3.43 -3.10
C TRP A 238 11.39 -3.82 -2.26
N THR A 239 10.96 -2.95 -1.31
CA THR A 239 9.78 -3.15 -0.46
C THR A 239 8.86 -1.94 -0.48
N ASN A 240 7.59 -2.16 -0.09
CA ASN A 240 6.59 -1.11 0.09
C ASN A 240 6.50 -0.59 1.55
N ASN A 241 7.57 -0.76 2.34
CA ASN A 241 7.59 -0.42 3.77
C ASN A 241 7.19 1.03 4.06
N THR A 242 7.59 1.96 3.21
CA THR A 242 7.24 3.39 3.36
C THR A 242 5.72 3.59 3.32
N THR A 243 5.03 2.94 2.39
CA THR A 243 3.56 2.98 2.32
C THR A 243 2.92 2.31 3.53
N GLU A 244 3.45 1.17 3.97
CA GLU A 244 2.97 0.47 5.16
C GLU A 244 3.13 1.32 6.43
N GLN A 245 4.24 2.06 6.58
CA GLN A 245 4.46 3.00 7.70
C GLN A 245 3.44 4.14 7.68
N VAL A 246 3.16 4.72 6.51
CA VAL A 246 2.13 5.76 6.34
C VAL A 246 0.76 5.21 6.77
N ILE A 247 0.40 4.04 6.28
CA ILE A 247 -0.85 3.35 6.65
C ILE A 247 -0.87 3.00 8.15
N GLY A 248 0.26 2.61 8.70
CA GLY A 248 0.42 2.36 10.15
C GLY A 248 0.03 3.59 11.00
N ARG A 249 0.54 4.79 10.64
CA ARG A 249 0.15 6.05 11.27
C ARG A 249 -1.34 6.34 11.13
N MET A 250 -1.90 6.14 9.94
CA MET A 250 -3.33 6.31 9.67
C MET A 250 -4.19 5.37 10.53
N LYS A 251 -3.82 4.07 10.59
CA LYS A 251 -4.52 3.06 11.39
C LYS A 251 -4.41 3.35 12.89
N MET A 252 -3.25 3.76 13.38
CA MET A 252 -3.05 4.14 14.78
C MET A 252 -3.99 5.28 15.16
N ARG A 253 -4.07 6.33 14.36
CA ARG A 253 -5.00 7.44 14.60
C ARG A 253 -6.47 7.02 14.47
N SER A 254 -6.79 6.19 13.50
CA SER A 254 -8.15 5.68 13.28
C SER A 254 -8.70 4.88 14.49
N ARG A 255 -7.84 4.18 15.22
CA ARG A 255 -8.23 3.44 16.44
C ARG A 255 -8.66 4.34 17.59
N THR A 256 -8.13 5.56 17.66
CA THR A 256 -8.41 6.52 18.75
C THR A 256 -9.60 7.44 18.44
N VAL A 257 -10.09 7.47 17.19
CA VAL A 257 -11.33 8.16 16.82
C VAL A 257 -12.52 7.21 16.91
N ARG A 258 -13.67 7.71 17.35
CA ARG A 258 -14.93 6.95 17.40
C ARG A 258 -15.58 6.72 16.03
N GLY A 259 -14.78 6.72 14.95
CA GLY A 259 -15.21 6.67 13.57
C GLY A 259 -15.35 8.06 12.92
N TYR A 260 -15.36 8.04 11.60
CA TYR A 260 -15.49 9.26 10.79
C TYR A 260 -16.92 9.39 10.27
N LYS A 261 -17.58 10.51 10.56
CA LYS A 261 -19.00 10.72 10.23
C LYS A 261 -19.27 10.94 8.74
N ASN A 262 -18.27 11.38 7.96
CA ASN A 262 -18.41 11.61 6.53
C ASN A 262 -17.09 11.32 5.79
N LYS A 263 -17.21 11.18 4.46
CA LYS A 263 -16.07 10.87 3.56
C LYS A 263 -14.95 11.90 3.63
N SER A 264 -15.30 13.18 3.63
CA SER A 264 -14.31 14.27 3.67
C SER A 264 -13.51 14.24 4.97
N GLY A 265 -14.18 14.13 6.12
CA GLY A 265 -13.53 14.01 7.42
C GLY A 265 -12.65 12.78 7.54
N LEU A 266 -13.05 11.65 6.95
CA LEU A 266 -12.24 10.44 6.87
C LEU A 266 -10.94 10.70 6.09
N LEU A 267 -11.05 11.10 4.83
CA LEU A 267 -9.88 11.27 3.96
C LEU A 267 -8.95 12.38 4.44
N ASN A 268 -9.49 13.48 4.95
CA ASN A 268 -8.71 14.57 5.51
C ASN A 268 -7.98 14.16 6.79
N GLY A 269 -8.67 13.50 7.70
CA GLY A 269 -8.06 12.98 8.92
C GLY A 269 -6.95 11.98 8.63
N LEU A 270 -7.17 11.03 7.71
CA LEU A 270 -6.16 10.06 7.32
C LEU A 270 -4.95 10.74 6.63
N LEU A 271 -5.19 11.74 5.77
CA LEU A 271 -4.11 12.48 5.13
C LEU A 271 -3.22 13.17 6.16
N VAL A 272 -3.79 13.88 7.11
CA VAL A 272 -3.04 14.55 8.19
C VAL A 272 -2.28 13.53 9.04
N ALA A 273 -2.93 12.44 9.45
CA ALA A 273 -2.29 11.40 10.24
C ALA A 273 -1.14 10.71 9.50
N GLY A 274 -1.34 10.38 8.22
CA GLY A 274 -0.34 9.72 7.38
C GLY A 274 0.84 10.61 7.05
N SER A 275 0.64 11.92 6.98
CA SER A 275 1.70 12.89 6.64
C SER A 275 2.74 13.04 7.74
N GLY A 276 2.45 12.62 8.98
CA GLY A 276 3.31 12.96 10.12
C GLY A 276 3.51 14.48 10.24
N ALA A 277 2.56 15.26 9.67
CA ALA A 277 2.65 16.69 9.57
C ALA A 277 2.47 17.31 10.96
N CYS A 278 3.56 17.47 11.62
CA CYS A 278 3.71 18.41 12.72
C CYS A 278 5.17 18.83 12.81
#